data_a3de00056957b7c189486a1e88a5f826
#
_entry.id   a3de00056957b7c189486a1e88a5f826
#
_cell.length_a   1.000
_cell.length_b   1.000
_cell.length_c   1.000
_cell.angle_alpha   90.00
_cell.angle_beta   90.00
_cell.angle_gamma   90.00
#
_symmetry.space_group_name_H-M   'P 1'
#
loop_
_entity.id
_entity.type
_entity.pdbx_description
1 polymer ?
#
loop_
_entity_poly.entity_id
_entity_poly.type
_entity_poly.pdbx_seq_one_letter_code
_entity_poly.pdbx_strand_id
1 'polypeptide(L)'
;MLKQLKIAFAAALAVAGVSAVSAGQADAQNYNLRPSYGSITLNAGFLPDPRSRTLRAGGDSHFGGGGGCPGGGWFANAPDWRLHYRAGGYPLTIYASAPGDTMLLVNDPSGQWFCNDDFNGLDPLIRFSNPRSGQYDIWAGTYNRSRVHNTTIFISER
;
A
#
# COMPACT_ATOMS: atom_id res chain seq x y z
N MET A 1 47.85 -7.85 67.64
CA MET A 1 46.90 -6.88 67.15
C MET A 1 46.82 -6.98 65.63
N LEU A 2 45.87 -7.78 65.10
CA LEU A 2 45.67 -7.93 63.65
C LEU A 2 44.60 -6.93 63.19
N LYS A 3 45.01 -5.99 62.35
CA LYS A 3 44.05 -5.11 61.64
C LYS A 3 43.42 -5.84 60.47
N GLN A 4 42.12 -6.01 60.49
CA GLN A 4 41.30 -6.55 59.45
C GLN A 4 41.16 -5.50 58.32
N LEU A 5 41.66 -5.80 57.15
CA LEU A 5 41.48 -5.00 55.94
C LEU A 5 40.20 -5.41 55.25
N LYS A 6 39.17 -4.54 55.28
CA LYS A 6 37.91 -4.77 54.55
C LYS A 6 38.08 -4.32 53.11
N ILE A 7 38.09 -5.26 52.16
CA ILE A 7 38.06 -4.96 50.74
C ILE A 7 36.61 -4.85 50.32
N ALA A 8 36.21 -3.64 49.91
CA ALA A 8 34.90 -3.40 49.33
C ALA A 8 34.94 -3.69 47.82
N PHE A 9 34.22 -4.71 47.43
CA PHE A 9 33.98 -4.97 45.99
C PHE A 9 32.86 -4.06 45.49
N ALA A 10 33.21 -3.08 44.66
CA ALA A 10 32.23 -2.31 43.93
C ALA A 10 31.87 -3.08 42.63
N ALA A 11 30.67 -3.65 42.60
CA ALA A 11 30.15 -4.24 41.37
C ALA A 11 29.60 -3.13 40.47
N ALA A 12 30.30 -2.87 39.38
CA ALA A 12 29.80 -2.00 38.29
C ALA A 12 28.81 -2.78 37.44
N LEU A 13 27.51 -2.46 37.54
CA LEU A 13 26.51 -2.92 36.60
C LEU A 13 26.68 -2.13 35.30
N ALA A 14 27.20 -2.78 34.26
CA ALA A 14 27.13 -2.26 32.91
C ALA A 14 25.71 -2.49 32.36
N VAL A 15 24.90 -1.45 32.30
CA VAL A 15 23.61 -1.47 31.60
C VAL A 15 23.92 -1.33 30.12
N ALA A 16 23.90 -2.46 29.40
CA ALA A 16 23.93 -2.46 27.95
C ALA A 16 22.58 -1.97 27.44
N GLY A 17 22.51 -0.70 27.09
CA GLY A 17 21.37 -0.11 26.40
C GLY A 17 21.19 -0.76 25.02
N VAL A 18 20.23 -1.65 24.88
CA VAL A 18 19.78 -2.12 23.57
C VAL A 18 18.98 -0.99 22.94
N SER A 19 19.63 -0.20 22.11
CA SER A 19 18.93 0.73 21.21
C SER A 19 18.17 -0.09 20.20
N ALA A 20 16.87 -0.28 20.41
CA ALA A 20 15.97 -0.75 19.39
C ALA A 20 15.96 0.29 18.26
N VAL A 21 16.71 0.06 17.21
CA VAL A 21 16.55 0.78 15.96
C VAL A 21 15.21 0.30 15.40
N SER A 22 14.13 1.04 15.68
CA SER A 22 12.90 0.93 14.90
C SER A 22 13.28 1.32 13.47
N ALA A 23 13.39 0.32 12.59
CA ALA A 23 13.40 0.58 11.16
C ALA A 23 12.08 1.28 10.86
N GLY A 24 12.11 2.60 10.75
CA GLY A 24 10.98 3.38 10.28
C GLY A 24 10.64 2.82 8.92
N GLN A 25 9.48 2.20 8.80
CA GLN A 25 8.86 2.03 7.50
C GLN A 25 8.76 3.46 6.95
N ALA A 26 9.50 3.72 5.89
CA ALA A 26 9.28 4.91 5.11
C ALA A 26 7.88 4.75 4.52
N ASP A 27 6.88 5.38 5.14
CA ASP A 27 5.53 5.47 4.61
C ASP A 27 5.62 6.30 3.32
N ALA A 28 6.01 5.63 2.24
CA ALA A 28 6.11 6.25 0.94
C ALA A 28 4.72 6.68 0.43
N GLN A 29 3.66 6.03 0.90
CA GLN A 29 2.26 6.28 0.55
C GLN A 29 1.44 6.52 1.82
N ASN A 30 0.64 7.58 1.81
CA ASN A 30 -0.16 7.99 2.96
C ASN A 30 -1.67 7.91 2.65
N TYR A 31 -2.31 6.82 3.10
CA TYR A 31 -3.75 6.60 2.95
C TYR A 31 -4.62 7.58 3.77
N ASN A 32 -4.05 8.37 4.68
CA ASN A 32 -4.79 9.40 5.40
C ASN A 32 -5.00 10.68 4.59
N LEU A 33 -4.25 10.85 3.51
CA LEU A 33 -4.40 12.00 2.63
C LEU A 33 -5.67 11.91 1.79
N ARG A 34 -6.16 13.07 1.36
CA ARG A 34 -7.27 13.15 0.42
C ARG A 34 -6.85 12.56 -0.93
N PRO A 35 -7.64 11.64 -1.53
CA PRO A 35 -7.32 11.08 -2.83
C PRO A 35 -7.38 12.13 -3.94
N SER A 36 -6.40 12.08 -4.86
CA SER A 36 -6.21 13.10 -5.91
C SER A 36 -7.35 13.13 -6.92
N TYR A 37 -7.96 11.97 -7.19
CA TYR A 37 -9.05 11.81 -8.16
C TYR A 37 -10.40 11.49 -7.50
N GLY A 38 -10.53 11.83 -6.20
CA GLY A 38 -11.76 11.71 -5.44
C GLY A 38 -12.06 10.31 -4.93
N SER A 39 -13.30 10.11 -4.49
CA SER A 39 -13.77 8.87 -3.88
C SER A 39 -15.05 8.38 -4.55
N ILE A 40 -15.32 7.08 -4.40
CA ILE A 40 -16.58 6.45 -4.79
C ILE A 40 -17.08 5.55 -3.66
N THR A 41 -18.40 5.51 -3.47
CA THR A 41 -19.04 4.57 -2.54
C THR A 41 -19.82 3.54 -3.35
N LEU A 42 -19.55 2.26 -3.12
CA LEU A 42 -20.20 1.15 -3.81
C LEU A 42 -20.70 0.12 -2.80
N ASN A 43 -21.85 -0.46 -3.09
CA ASN A 43 -22.36 -1.65 -2.40
C ASN A 43 -22.22 -2.85 -3.33
N ALA A 44 -22.02 -4.02 -2.77
CA ALA A 44 -22.01 -5.27 -3.55
C ALA A 44 -23.26 -5.38 -4.44
N GLY A 45 -23.05 -5.81 -5.67
CA GLY A 45 -24.07 -5.81 -6.73
C GLY A 45 -24.22 -4.48 -7.45
N PHE A 46 -23.23 -3.57 -7.37
CA PHE A 46 -23.31 -2.27 -8.03
C PHE A 46 -23.39 -2.36 -9.55
N LEU A 47 -24.15 -1.44 -10.12
CA LEU A 47 -24.28 -1.25 -11.57
C LEU A 47 -24.09 0.22 -11.93
N PRO A 48 -23.50 0.55 -13.10
CA PRO A 48 -22.83 -0.37 -14.02
C PRO A 48 -21.56 -0.97 -13.42
N ASP A 49 -21.20 -2.17 -13.86
CA ASP A 49 -19.97 -2.88 -13.54
C ASP A 49 -19.20 -3.12 -14.84
N PRO A 50 -17.92 -2.64 -14.98
CA PRO A 50 -17.11 -1.99 -13.95
C PRO A 50 -17.42 -0.50 -13.73
N ARG A 51 -17.00 0.03 -12.59
CA ARG A 51 -16.80 1.47 -12.35
C ARG A 51 -15.37 1.83 -12.70
N SER A 52 -15.15 3.02 -13.26
CA SER A 52 -13.83 3.41 -13.72
C SER A 52 -13.47 4.86 -13.41
N ARG A 53 -12.16 5.12 -13.37
CA ARG A 53 -11.57 6.45 -13.22
C ARG A 53 -10.29 6.56 -14.05
N THR A 54 -10.26 7.52 -14.98
CA THR A 54 -9.04 7.85 -15.73
C THR A 54 -8.20 8.85 -14.97
N LEU A 55 -6.89 8.62 -14.94
CA LEU A 55 -5.91 9.38 -14.17
C LEU A 55 -4.52 9.30 -14.80
N ARG A 56 -3.52 9.85 -14.13
CA ARG A 56 -2.11 9.74 -14.49
C ARG A 56 -1.38 8.88 -13.47
N ALA A 57 -0.87 7.73 -13.89
CA ALA A 57 -0.08 6.84 -13.06
C ALA A 57 1.32 7.38 -12.78
N GLY A 58 1.92 6.89 -11.71
CA GLY A 58 3.27 7.21 -11.27
C GLY A 58 3.33 8.37 -10.26
N GLY A 59 4.44 8.47 -9.57
CA GLY A 59 4.67 9.45 -8.52
C GLY A 59 6.15 9.65 -8.23
N ASP A 60 6.43 10.39 -7.17
CA ASP A 60 7.78 10.68 -6.72
C ASP A 60 8.14 9.89 -5.45
N SER A 61 7.19 9.14 -4.89
CA SER A 61 7.37 8.31 -3.71
C SER A 61 7.58 6.86 -4.10
N HIS A 62 8.69 6.26 -3.66
CA HIS A 62 9.01 4.87 -3.94
C HIS A 62 8.39 3.96 -2.88
N PHE A 63 7.54 3.04 -3.31
CA PHE A 63 7.09 1.90 -2.50
C PHE A 63 8.15 0.81 -2.58
N GLY A 64 8.77 0.48 -1.44
CA GLY A 64 9.96 -0.38 -1.40
C GLY A 64 9.73 -1.86 -1.66
N GLY A 65 8.53 -2.23 -2.11
CA GLY A 65 8.14 -3.60 -2.39
C GLY A 65 7.37 -4.26 -1.24
N GLY A 66 6.81 -5.41 -1.53
CA GLY A 66 5.87 -6.14 -0.69
C GLY A 66 4.50 -6.23 -1.33
N GLY A 67 3.60 -7.03 -0.74
CA GLY A 67 2.23 -7.16 -1.23
C GLY A 67 2.06 -7.71 -2.66
N GLY A 68 3.13 -8.19 -3.29
CA GLY A 68 3.09 -8.75 -4.66
C GLY A 68 3.95 -8.03 -5.69
N CYS A 69 4.66 -6.94 -5.32
CA CYS A 69 5.59 -6.24 -6.22
C CYS A 69 7.04 -6.40 -5.75
N PRO A 70 7.77 -7.40 -6.22
CA PRO A 70 9.21 -7.49 -5.98
C PRO A 70 9.93 -6.26 -6.55
N GLY A 71 10.74 -5.60 -5.72
CA GLY A 71 11.45 -4.39 -6.13
C GLY A 71 10.66 -3.09 -6.00
N GLY A 72 9.35 -3.15 -5.77
CA GLY A 72 8.52 -1.97 -5.58
C GLY A 72 8.26 -1.16 -6.85
N GLY A 73 7.83 0.08 -6.67
CA GLY A 73 7.49 0.99 -7.76
C GLY A 73 7.33 2.43 -7.30
N TRP A 74 7.05 3.31 -8.24
CA TRP A 74 6.91 4.74 -8.02
C TRP A 74 5.44 5.15 -8.08
N PHE A 75 4.94 5.74 -7.00
CA PHE A 75 3.55 6.12 -6.80
C PHE A 75 3.44 7.56 -6.30
N ALA A 76 2.24 8.13 -6.33
CA ALA A 76 1.96 9.36 -5.60
C ALA A 76 2.00 9.11 -4.09
N ASN A 77 2.24 10.16 -3.28
CA ASN A 77 2.14 10.04 -1.82
C ASN A 77 0.68 9.86 -1.37
N ALA A 78 -0.24 10.69 -1.88
CA ALA A 78 -1.67 10.54 -1.64
C ALA A 78 -2.28 9.45 -2.53
N PRO A 79 -3.37 8.79 -2.10
CA PRO A 79 -4.11 7.89 -2.99
C PRO A 79 -4.54 8.60 -4.26
N ASP A 80 -4.58 7.87 -5.36
CA ASP A 80 -5.18 8.38 -6.58
C ASP A 80 -6.71 8.33 -6.48
N TRP A 81 -7.25 7.19 -6.11
CA TRP A 81 -8.68 6.99 -5.97
C TRP A 81 -9.01 6.24 -4.67
N ARG A 82 -10.16 6.54 -4.05
CA ARG A 82 -10.62 5.86 -2.83
C ARG A 82 -11.96 5.22 -3.06
N LEU A 83 -12.07 3.95 -2.68
CA LEU A 83 -13.31 3.21 -2.67
C LEU A 83 -13.78 3.02 -1.22
N HIS A 84 -15.03 3.41 -0.94
CA HIS A 84 -15.77 2.98 0.23
C HIS A 84 -16.70 1.85 -0.20
N TYR A 85 -16.38 0.62 0.18
CA TYR A 85 -17.07 -0.57 -0.28
C TYR A 85 -17.85 -1.24 0.83
N ARG A 86 -19.11 -1.58 0.55
CA ARG A 86 -19.91 -2.47 1.39
C ARG A 86 -19.95 -3.84 0.73
N ALA A 87 -19.20 -4.76 1.31
CA ALA A 87 -19.04 -6.12 0.78
C ALA A 87 -20.34 -6.94 0.88
N GLY A 88 -20.47 -7.89 -0.03
CA GLY A 88 -21.54 -8.89 -0.10
C GLY A 88 -20.99 -10.23 -0.55
N GLY A 89 -21.75 -10.98 -1.33
CA GLY A 89 -21.38 -12.31 -1.80
C GLY A 89 -20.51 -12.34 -3.07
N TYR A 90 -19.98 -11.19 -3.51
CA TYR A 90 -19.18 -11.08 -4.74
C TYR A 90 -17.70 -10.83 -4.42
N PRO A 91 -16.77 -11.30 -5.26
CA PRO A 91 -15.38 -10.86 -5.19
C PRO A 91 -15.27 -9.39 -5.59
N LEU A 92 -14.16 -8.76 -5.22
CA LEU A 92 -13.82 -7.40 -5.64
C LEU A 92 -12.53 -7.46 -6.43
N THR A 93 -12.55 -6.98 -7.66
CA THR A 93 -11.40 -6.89 -8.53
C THR A 93 -11.08 -5.43 -8.83
N ILE A 94 -9.84 -5.03 -8.59
CA ILE A 94 -9.32 -3.70 -8.92
C ILE A 94 -8.21 -3.92 -9.93
N TYR A 95 -8.32 -3.29 -11.11
CA TYR A 95 -7.33 -3.43 -12.17
C TYR A 95 -7.12 -2.10 -12.89
N ALA A 96 -6.03 -1.99 -13.62
CA ALA A 96 -5.75 -0.82 -14.43
C ALA A 96 -5.47 -1.24 -15.88
N SER A 97 -5.69 -0.29 -16.78
CA SER A 97 -5.27 -0.40 -18.18
C SER A 97 -4.69 0.93 -18.64
N ALA A 98 -3.58 0.87 -19.34
CA ALA A 98 -2.81 2.05 -19.75
C ALA A 98 -2.08 1.83 -21.07
N PRO A 99 -1.68 2.93 -21.77
CA PRO A 99 -0.82 2.82 -22.96
C PRO A 99 0.64 2.46 -22.66
N GLY A 100 1.01 2.31 -21.39
CA GLY A 100 2.37 1.98 -20.93
C GLY A 100 2.35 1.14 -19.68
N ASP A 101 3.54 0.70 -19.27
CA ASP A 101 3.78 -0.13 -18.09
C ASP A 101 3.34 0.57 -16.81
N THR A 102 2.42 -0.05 -16.09
CA THR A 102 1.82 0.49 -14.88
C THR A 102 1.74 -0.55 -13.77
N MET A 103 1.71 -0.06 -12.54
CA MET A 103 1.58 -0.85 -11.33
C MET A 103 0.35 -0.43 -10.54
N LEU A 104 -0.20 -1.35 -9.78
CA LEU A 104 -1.32 -1.10 -8.89
C LEU A 104 -0.93 -1.38 -7.45
N LEU A 105 -1.20 -0.43 -6.56
CA LEU A 105 -1.02 -0.57 -5.13
C LEU A 105 -2.34 -0.28 -4.42
N VAL A 106 -2.72 -1.14 -3.50
CA VAL A 106 -3.97 -1.00 -2.73
C VAL A 106 -3.69 -1.20 -1.25
N ASN A 107 -4.16 -0.28 -0.42
CA ASN A 107 -4.30 -0.47 1.01
C ASN A 107 -5.76 -0.84 1.32
N ASP A 108 -5.97 -2.00 1.94
CA ASP A 108 -7.30 -2.55 2.21
C ASP A 108 -7.88 -2.07 3.57
N PRO A 109 -9.17 -2.35 3.90
CA PRO A 109 -9.78 -1.97 5.17
C PRO A 109 -9.12 -2.55 6.42
N SER A 110 -8.27 -3.55 6.30
CA SER A 110 -7.47 -4.10 7.42
C SER A 110 -6.10 -3.44 7.57
N GLY A 111 -5.75 -2.49 6.70
CA GLY A 111 -4.45 -1.85 6.65
C GLY A 111 -3.39 -2.68 5.94
N GLN A 112 -3.76 -3.75 5.25
CA GLN A 112 -2.81 -4.56 4.47
C GLN A 112 -2.57 -3.94 3.10
N TRP A 113 -1.33 -4.09 2.63
CA TRP A 113 -0.88 -3.61 1.35
C TRP A 113 -0.85 -4.75 0.33
N PHE A 114 -1.42 -4.49 -0.83
CA PHE A 114 -1.44 -5.38 -1.99
C PHE A 114 -0.87 -4.63 -3.17
N CYS A 115 -0.01 -5.28 -3.93
CA CYS A 115 0.62 -4.71 -5.09
C CYS A 115 0.62 -5.72 -6.23
N ASN A 116 0.44 -5.25 -7.45
CA ASN A 116 0.62 -6.04 -8.66
C ASN A 116 1.23 -5.15 -9.74
N ASP A 117 2.15 -5.73 -10.49
CA ASP A 117 2.84 -5.09 -11.61
C ASP A 117 2.25 -5.60 -12.93
N ASP A 118 2.34 -6.90 -13.15
CA ASP A 118 1.96 -7.56 -14.39
C ASP A 118 0.96 -8.68 -14.12
N PHE A 119 -0.26 -8.55 -14.65
CA PHE A 119 -1.24 -9.62 -14.65
C PHE A 119 -1.64 -10.00 -16.07
N ASN A 120 -1.91 -9.01 -16.91
CA ASN A 120 -2.23 -9.19 -18.32
C ASN A 120 -1.30 -8.32 -19.17
N GLY A 121 -0.13 -8.84 -19.51
CA GLY A 121 0.94 -8.04 -20.08
C GLY A 121 1.43 -7.00 -19.07
N LEU A 122 1.35 -5.72 -19.41
CA LEU A 122 1.76 -4.60 -18.58
C LEU A 122 0.61 -3.97 -17.76
N ASP A 123 -0.55 -4.63 -17.75
CA ASP A 123 -1.74 -4.18 -17.01
C ASP A 123 -1.90 -4.95 -15.70
N PRO A 124 -1.88 -4.27 -14.54
CA PRO A 124 -1.95 -4.91 -13.23
C PRO A 124 -3.38 -5.22 -12.79
N LEU A 125 -3.54 -6.24 -11.93
CA LEU A 125 -4.81 -6.64 -11.34
C LEU A 125 -4.63 -7.15 -9.91
N ILE A 126 -5.48 -6.70 -8.99
CA ILE A 126 -5.60 -7.22 -7.62
C ILE A 126 -7.02 -7.71 -7.41
N ARG A 127 -7.17 -8.96 -6.96
CA ARG A 127 -8.46 -9.60 -6.70
C ARG A 127 -8.59 -10.01 -5.24
N PHE A 128 -9.66 -9.58 -4.62
CA PHE A 128 -10.09 -9.97 -3.29
C PHE A 128 -11.25 -10.98 -3.43
N SER A 129 -10.99 -12.25 -3.15
CA SER A 129 -12.03 -13.30 -3.24
C SER A 129 -13.10 -13.14 -2.17
N ASN A 130 -12.73 -12.65 -0.99
CA ASN A 130 -13.61 -12.34 0.13
C ASN A 130 -13.34 -10.92 0.60
N PRO A 131 -13.80 -9.90 -0.13
CA PRO A 131 -13.51 -8.51 0.21
C PRO A 131 -14.14 -8.13 1.56
N ARG A 132 -13.46 -7.26 2.28
CA ARG A 132 -13.99 -6.66 3.52
C ARG A 132 -14.78 -5.40 3.18
N SER A 133 -15.79 -5.09 3.99
CA SER A 133 -16.39 -3.77 3.97
C SER A 133 -15.44 -2.75 4.56
N GLY A 134 -15.35 -1.57 3.95
CA GLY A 134 -14.51 -0.49 4.43
C GLY A 134 -13.87 0.33 3.32
N GLN A 135 -12.76 0.97 3.66
CA GLN A 135 -12.01 1.86 2.78
C GLN A 135 -10.88 1.09 2.09
N TYR A 136 -10.83 1.23 0.78
CA TYR A 136 -9.71 0.81 -0.07
C TYR A 136 -9.08 2.06 -0.67
N ASP A 137 -7.81 2.27 -0.42
CA ASP A 137 -7.03 3.33 -1.03
C ASP A 137 -6.21 2.76 -2.18
N ILE A 138 -6.29 3.39 -3.33
CA ILE A 138 -5.82 2.86 -4.61
C ILE A 138 -4.84 3.86 -5.23
N TRP A 139 -3.67 3.35 -5.64
CA TRP A 139 -2.66 4.10 -6.38
C TRP A 139 -2.35 3.38 -7.69
N ALA A 140 -2.19 4.15 -8.75
CA ALA A 140 -1.60 3.69 -9.99
C ALA A 140 -0.15 4.19 -10.07
N GLY A 141 0.77 3.27 -10.16
CA GLY A 141 2.21 3.53 -10.18
C GLY A 141 2.87 3.14 -11.49
N THR A 142 4.19 3.23 -11.50
CA THR A 142 5.05 2.82 -12.60
C THR A 142 6.30 2.13 -12.04
N TYR A 143 6.81 1.15 -12.75
CA TYR A 143 8.04 0.45 -12.35
C TYR A 143 9.24 1.41 -12.31
N ASN A 144 9.42 2.17 -13.37
CA ASN A 144 10.42 3.23 -13.45
C ASN A 144 9.83 4.56 -12.96
N ARG A 145 10.65 5.48 -12.47
CA ARG A 145 10.22 6.82 -12.09
C ARG A 145 9.75 7.63 -13.31
N SER A 146 8.57 7.31 -13.79
CA SER A 146 7.94 7.88 -14.98
C SER A 146 6.51 8.32 -14.70
N ARG A 147 5.80 8.76 -15.73
CA ARG A 147 4.38 9.10 -15.67
C ARG A 147 3.68 8.52 -16.89
N VAL A 148 2.61 7.76 -16.66
CA VAL A 148 1.77 7.23 -17.72
C VAL A 148 0.42 7.94 -17.69
N HIS A 149 0.15 8.70 -18.75
CA HIS A 149 -1.13 9.40 -18.94
C HIS A 149 -2.21 8.44 -19.43
N ASN A 150 -3.48 8.81 -19.22
CA ASN A 150 -4.65 8.04 -19.66
C ASN A 150 -4.69 6.61 -19.07
N THR A 151 -4.13 6.43 -17.89
CA THR A 151 -4.32 5.20 -17.12
C THR A 151 -5.75 5.18 -16.59
N THR A 152 -6.46 4.07 -16.79
CA THR A 152 -7.81 3.91 -16.26
C THR A 152 -7.82 2.80 -15.23
N ILE A 153 -8.20 3.14 -13.98
CA ILE A 153 -8.49 2.16 -12.93
C ILE A 153 -9.94 1.73 -13.06
N PHE A 154 -10.16 0.44 -12.90
CA PHE A 154 -11.47 -0.19 -12.89
C PHE A 154 -11.70 -0.91 -11.55
N ILE A 155 -12.95 -0.86 -11.08
CA ILE A 155 -13.46 -1.59 -9.93
C ILE A 155 -14.60 -2.46 -10.43
N SER A 156 -14.53 -3.78 -10.21
CA SER A 156 -15.46 -4.77 -10.73
C SER A 156 -15.70 -5.89 -9.72
N GLU A 157 -16.85 -6.54 -9.84
CA GLU A 157 -17.21 -7.76 -9.09
C GLU A 157 -17.17 -9.02 -9.97
N ARG A 158 -16.53 -8.93 -11.14
CA ARG A 158 -16.42 -10.02 -12.12
C ARG A 158 -15.00 -10.57 -12.23
#